data_6b6ecf7e3b3be15707a3a7d503cc24bc
#
_entry.id   6b6ecf7e3b3be15707a3a7d503cc24bc
#
_cell.length_a   1.000
_cell.length_b   1.000
_cell.length_c   1.000
_cell.angle_alpha   90.00
_cell.angle_beta   90.00
_cell.angle_gamma   90.00
#
_symmetry.space_group_name_H-M   'P 1'
#
loop_
_entity.id
_entity.type
_entity.pdbx_description
1 polymer ?
#
loop_
_entity_poly.entity_id
_entity_poly.type
_entity_poly.pdbx_seq_one_letter_code
_entity_poly.pdbx_strand_id
1 'polypeptide(L)'
;MKLSDYIVTFLQKKGIRHFFGYQGTMIAHLVDSIERNPETENHSGYNEQGAAFAACGYAQAKEECACAYATSGPGAINLLSGVADAYYDSLPVIFLTGQLNTYEYSGIKGLRQQGFQETDIVAMAKPITKYAVQIRNPEDIVEELNKAYHIATTGRRGPVLIDLPMNIQRSEVENPVYDMTFEDKHTDAAAAQQAADTILEALEQAKRPVIMLGHGVDSSFSQQKLIRFAQKRQIPIITSVLAKSVLGYDHPLNFGCIGGAYGHRYANMIANAKSDLLLCFGISLCTRQIGTKVHEFARGAKIIRIDIDPYNLQRDIHENGINEVKLQAETGAVIDCLAKAAAPDTEGISDWLNVCTEIKENLQAVDDATPERYPNRMIADLSDMLEDTSAIAVDVGQHMVWSYQSFKNHEGQKLLFSGGHGAMGYGLPAAIGAYYATGKPTACICGDGAFQMNIQELEWVKRENLPITMMVMNNHALGMIRHLQRDYFEQVYADTSEGSGFSSCNFAEVAKAYGISSACMEANEVVEKAADFLHGTEAPKLLEIRLEPGTFAYPKTCLGEPIHNQQPYIPKDVYDRLMDL
;
A
#
# COMPACT_ATOMS: atom_id res chain seq x y z
N MET A 1 -33.72 2.38 -18.52
CA MET A 1 -32.90 3.48 -18.00
C MET A 1 -31.62 3.59 -18.82
N LYS A 2 -31.03 4.78 -18.95
CA LYS A 2 -29.75 4.96 -19.67
C LYS A 2 -28.68 4.06 -19.06
N LEU A 3 -27.85 3.42 -19.87
CA LEU A 3 -26.87 2.43 -19.40
C LEU A 3 -25.83 3.05 -18.45
N SER A 4 -25.35 4.27 -18.73
CA SER A 4 -24.45 4.96 -17.79
C SER A 4 -25.12 5.30 -16.45
N ASP A 5 -26.44 5.58 -16.42
CA ASP A 5 -27.16 5.77 -15.15
C ASP A 5 -27.27 4.45 -14.39
N TYR A 6 -27.42 3.31 -15.10
CA TYR A 6 -27.41 1.99 -14.48
C TYR A 6 -26.05 1.70 -13.81
N ILE A 7 -24.93 1.96 -14.51
CA ILE A 7 -23.58 1.76 -13.97
C ILE A 7 -23.39 2.56 -12.67
N VAL A 8 -23.72 3.85 -12.70
CA VAL A 8 -23.56 4.73 -11.53
C VAL A 8 -24.45 4.27 -10.37
N THR A 9 -25.72 3.95 -10.65
CA THR A 9 -26.66 3.44 -9.62
C THR A 9 -26.19 2.10 -9.05
N PHE A 10 -25.65 1.21 -9.89
CA PHE A 10 -25.11 -0.08 -9.44
C PHE A 10 -23.94 0.14 -8.47
N LEU A 11 -22.96 0.95 -8.86
CA LEU A 11 -21.78 1.23 -8.03
C LEU A 11 -22.16 1.92 -6.73
N GLN A 12 -23.07 2.89 -6.78
CA GLN A 12 -23.62 3.56 -5.59
C GLN A 12 -24.28 2.56 -4.62
N LYS A 13 -25.10 1.60 -5.14
CA LYS A 13 -25.69 0.54 -4.32
C LYS A 13 -24.67 -0.42 -3.71
N LYS A 14 -23.49 -0.55 -4.31
CA LYS A 14 -22.34 -1.29 -3.77
C LYS A 14 -21.49 -0.46 -2.80
N GLY A 15 -21.93 0.75 -2.43
CA GLY A 15 -21.22 1.64 -1.50
C GLY A 15 -20.19 2.56 -2.15
N ILE A 16 -19.98 2.47 -3.46
CA ILE A 16 -19.04 3.31 -4.21
C ILE A 16 -19.74 4.62 -4.57
N ARG A 17 -19.40 5.70 -3.86
CA ARG A 17 -20.02 7.02 -4.03
C ARG A 17 -19.05 8.04 -4.62
N HIS A 18 -17.73 7.84 -4.48
CA HIS A 18 -16.67 8.71 -4.97
C HIS A 18 -16.07 8.13 -6.25
N PHE A 19 -16.06 8.94 -7.30
CA PHE A 19 -15.53 8.58 -8.62
C PHE A 19 -14.34 9.49 -8.93
N PHE A 20 -13.18 8.89 -9.18
CA PHE A 20 -11.94 9.61 -9.44
C PHE A 20 -11.59 9.56 -10.93
N GLY A 21 -11.38 10.70 -11.57
CA GLY A 21 -11.08 10.67 -12.99
C GLY A 21 -10.68 11.98 -13.59
N TYR A 22 -10.61 12.02 -14.92
CA TYR A 22 -10.46 13.23 -15.70
C TYR A 22 -11.38 13.18 -16.92
N GLN A 23 -12.08 14.28 -17.15
CA GLN A 23 -13.12 14.38 -18.18
C GLN A 23 -12.53 14.26 -19.58
N GLY A 24 -13.28 13.64 -20.49
CA GLY A 24 -12.97 13.54 -21.91
C GLY A 24 -14.17 13.06 -22.72
N THR A 25 -14.14 13.23 -24.03
CA THR A 25 -15.31 13.03 -24.89
C THR A 25 -15.88 11.63 -24.79
N MET A 26 -15.02 10.59 -24.78
CA MET A 26 -15.48 9.20 -24.87
C MET A 26 -16.02 8.63 -23.53
N ILE A 27 -15.93 9.39 -22.44
CA ILE A 27 -16.49 9.03 -21.13
C ILE A 27 -17.58 10.02 -20.65
N ALA A 28 -17.93 11.01 -21.47
CA ALA A 28 -18.80 12.11 -21.09
C ALA A 28 -20.19 11.68 -20.60
N HIS A 29 -20.77 10.60 -21.16
CA HIS A 29 -22.08 10.10 -20.73
C HIS A 29 -22.03 9.48 -19.33
N LEU A 30 -20.94 8.82 -18.96
CA LEU A 30 -20.75 8.32 -17.60
C LEU A 30 -20.62 9.47 -16.61
N VAL A 31 -19.79 10.47 -16.93
CA VAL A 31 -19.59 11.65 -16.04
C VAL A 31 -20.89 12.44 -15.86
N ASP A 32 -21.68 12.64 -16.94
CA ASP A 32 -23.02 13.25 -16.85
C ASP A 32 -23.93 12.45 -15.88
N SER A 33 -23.85 11.12 -15.91
CA SER A 33 -24.66 10.26 -15.02
C SER A 33 -24.17 10.34 -13.56
N ILE A 34 -22.85 10.47 -13.32
CA ILE A 34 -22.29 10.67 -11.97
C ILE A 34 -22.79 12.00 -11.39
N GLU A 35 -22.71 13.07 -12.16
CA GLU A 35 -23.12 14.42 -11.71
C GLU A 35 -24.63 14.54 -11.45
N ARG A 36 -25.45 13.77 -12.19
CA ARG A 36 -26.91 13.78 -12.00
C ARG A 36 -27.40 12.92 -10.84
N ASN A 37 -26.59 11.99 -10.35
CA ASN A 37 -26.96 11.17 -9.21
C ASN A 37 -26.61 11.89 -7.90
N PRO A 38 -27.59 12.28 -7.07
CA PRO A 38 -27.37 13.08 -5.87
C PRO A 38 -26.62 12.33 -4.75
N GLU A 39 -26.40 11.03 -4.90
CA GLU A 39 -25.69 10.21 -3.92
C GLU A 39 -24.26 9.86 -4.36
N THR A 40 -23.78 10.46 -5.46
CA THR A 40 -22.43 10.27 -5.97
C THR A 40 -21.69 11.58 -6.14
N GLU A 41 -20.38 11.53 -6.04
CA GLU A 41 -19.47 12.67 -6.14
C GLU A 41 -18.39 12.39 -7.19
N ASN A 42 -18.18 13.36 -8.06
CA ASN A 42 -17.16 13.29 -9.11
C ASN A 42 -15.93 14.10 -8.69
N HIS A 43 -14.77 13.47 -8.67
CA HIS A 43 -13.51 14.08 -8.28
C HIS A 43 -12.55 14.12 -9.46
N SER A 44 -12.37 15.32 -10.01
CA SER A 44 -11.49 15.53 -11.17
C SER A 44 -10.06 15.84 -10.74
N GLY A 45 -9.12 14.92 -11.03
CA GLY A 45 -7.69 15.17 -11.00
C GLY A 45 -7.22 16.02 -12.18
N TYR A 46 -5.93 16.22 -12.32
CA TYR A 46 -5.31 16.87 -13.48
C TYR A 46 -4.49 15.90 -14.34
N ASN A 47 -4.42 14.65 -13.90
CA ASN A 47 -3.88 13.52 -14.67
C ASN A 47 -4.60 12.24 -14.25
N GLU A 48 -4.91 11.36 -15.19
CA GLU A 48 -5.59 10.09 -14.93
C GLU A 48 -4.75 9.15 -14.03
N GLN A 49 -3.41 9.25 -14.08
CA GLN A 49 -2.54 8.53 -13.15
C GLN A 49 -2.80 8.99 -11.70
N GLY A 50 -2.89 10.31 -11.46
CA GLY A 50 -3.25 10.86 -10.16
C GLY A 50 -4.63 10.39 -9.69
N ALA A 51 -5.62 10.41 -10.58
CA ALA A 51 -6.96 9.90 -10.28
C ALA A 51 -6.97 8.40 -9.93
N ALA A 52 -6.18 7.59 -10.64
CA ALA A 52 -6.03 6.18 -10.35
C ALA A 52 -5.36 5.92 -8.99
N PHE A 53 -4.30 6.67 -8.65
CA PHE A 53 -3.67 6.59 -7.32
C PHE A 53 -4.59 7.11 -6.20
N ALA A 54 -5.44 8.11 -6.46
CA ALA A 54 -6.46 8.53 -5.50
C ALA A 54 -7.46 7.40 -5.22
N ALA A 55 -7.91 6.68 -6.25
CA ALA A 55 -8.74 5.49 -6.06
C ALA A 55 -8.02 4.38 -5.27
N CYS A 56 -6.71 4.17 -5.49
CA CYS A 56 -5.91 3.23 -4.70
C CYS A 56 -5.81 3.68 -3.23
N GLY A 57 -5.53 4.96 -2.98
CA GLY A 57 -5.49 5.53 -1.63
C GLY A 57 -6.84 5.43 -0.91
N TYR A 58 -7.95 5.67 -1.62
CA TYR A 58 -9.31 5.45 -1.11
C TYR A 58 -9.52 3.99 -0.70
N ALA A 59 -9.20 3.05 -1.60
CA ALA A 59 -9.38 1.62 -1.34
C ALA A 59 -8.55 1.12 -0.16
N GLN A 60 -7.30 1.59 0.01
CA GLN A 60 -6.46 1.26 1.15
C GLN A 60 -7.00 1.85 2.46
N ALA A 61 -7.42 3.12 2.46
CA ALA A 61 -7.90 3.79 3.66
C ALA A 61 -9.26 3.26 4.12
N LYS A 62 -10.17 2.98 3.18
CA LYS A 62 -11.54 2.52 3.45
C LYS A 62 -11.64 1.00 3.64
N GLU A 63 -10.70 0.23 3.08
CA GLU A 63 -10.75 -1.24 2.95
C GLU A 63 -11.96 -1.73 2.11
N GLU A 64 -12.47 -0.88 1.23
CA GLU A 64 -13.61 -1.09 0.36
C GLU A 64 -13.24 -0.89 -1.12
N CYS A 65 -14.16 -1.27 -2.01
CA CYS A 65 -13.97 -1.10 -3.45
C CYS A 65 -14.05 0.39 -3.85
N ALA A 66 -13.10 0.83 -4.69
CA ALA A 66 -13.08 2.17 -5.25
C ALA A 66 -13.38 2.16 -6.76
N CYS A 67 -13.59 3.34 -7.35
CA CYS A 67 -13.79 3.50 -8.78
C CYS A 67 -12.96 4.65 -9.33
N ALA A 68 -12.23 4.39 -10.43
CA ALA A 68 -11.61 5.45 -11.23
C ALA A 68 -12.05 5.34 -12.70
N TYR A 69 -12.04 6.48 -13.40
CA TYR A 69 -12.44 6.51 -14.81
C TYR A 69 -11.51 7.38 -15.66
N ALA A 70 -11.47 7.11 -16.96
CA ALA A 70 -10.78 7.93 -17.94
C ALA A 70 -11.45 7.86 -19.32
N THR A 71 -11.14 8.83 -20.17
CA THR A 71 -11.49 8.77 -21.59
C THR A 71 -10.66 7.72 -22.31
N SER A 72 -10.93 7.49 -23.60
CA SER A 72 -10.16 6.56 -24.46
C SER A 72 -8.72 7.03 -24.73
N GLY A 73 -7.92 6.16 -25.32
CA GLY A 73 -6.59 6.46 -25.80
C GLY A 73 -5.63 6.91 -24.69
N PRO A 74 -5.08 8.13 -24.77
CA PRO A 74 -4.07 8.59 -23.81
C PRO A 74 -4.59 8.61 -22.36
N GLY A 75 -5.86 8.96 -22.13
CA GLY A 75 -6.45 8.95 -20.80
C GLY A 75 -6.50 7.56 -20.21
N ALA A 76 -6.99 6.58 -20.97
CA ALA A 76 -7.01 5.19 -20.53
C ALA A 76 -5.59 4.61 -20.28
N ILE A 77 -4.62 5.00 -21.12
CA ILE A 77 -3.22 4.58 -20.93
C ILE A 77 -2.61 5.18 -19.66
N ASN A 78 -2.92 6.43 -19.35
CA ASN A 78 -2.42 7.08 -18.11
C ASN A 78 -2.93 6.40 -16.84
N LEU A 79 -4.10 5.75 -16.84
CA LEU A 79 -4.58 4.95 -15.70
C LEU A 79 -3.69 3.75 -15.37
N LEU A 80 -2.96 3.18 -16.35
CA LEU A 80 -2.32 1.86 -16.22
C LEU A 80 -1.32 1.78 -15.05
N SER A 81 -0.64 2.86 -14.68
CA SER A 81 0.21 2.88 -13.49
C SER A 81 -0.59 2.60 -12.21
N GLY A 82 -1.77 3.22 -12.05
CA GLY A 82 -2.63 2.96 -10.91
C GLY A 82 -3.33 1.60 -10.98
N VAL A 83 -3.66 1.11 -12.19
CA VAL A 83 -4.17 -0.26 -12.39
C VAL A 83 -3.13 -1.28 -11.91
N ALA A 84 -1.84 -1.09 -12.27
CA ALA A 84 -0.75 -1.95 -11.83
C ALA A 84 -0.54 -1.86 -10.31
N ASP A 85 -0.60 -0.66 -9.74
CA ASP A 85 -0.49 -0.43 -8.31
C ASP A 85 -1.58 -1.20 -7.55
N ALA A 86 -2.84 -1.06 -7.96
CA ALA A 86 -3.97 -1.81 -7.39
C ALA A 86 -3.80 -3.33 -7.53
N TYR A 87 -3.24 -3.81 -8.65
CA TYR A 87 -3.02 -5.24 -8.88
C TYR A 87 -1.98 -5.84 -7.94
N TYR A 88 -0.81 -5.20 -7.83
CA TYR A 88 0.27 -5.71 -6.99
C TYR A 88 0.00 -5.58 -5.50
N ASP A 89 -0.75 -4.55 -5.09
CA ASP A 89 -1.16 -4.35 -3.69
C ASP A 89 -2.50 -5.00 -3.35
N SER A 90 -3.12 -5.69 -4.33
CA SER A 90 -4.38 -6.45 -4.15
C SER A 90 -5.56 -5.55 -3.72
N LEU A 91 -5.66 -4.35 -4.30
CA LEU A 91 -6.70 -3.38 -3.99
C LEU A 91 -7.92 -3.57 -4.91
N PRO A 92 -9.14 -3.63 -4.38
CA PRO A 92 -10.34 -3.73 -5.19
C PRO A 92 -10.67 -2.36 -5.81
N VAL A 93 -10.29 -2.16 -7.06
CA VAL A 93 -10.59 -0.93 -7.81
C VAL A 93 -11.26 -1.29 -9.14
N ILE A 94 -12.38 -0.64 -9.44
CA ILE A 94 -13.05 -0.72 -10.73
C ILE A 94 -12.57 0.45 -11.59
N PHE A 95 -11.92 0.13 -12.72
CA PHE A 95 -11.51 1.12 -13.71
C PHE A 95 -12.49 1.12 -14.87
N LEU A 96 -13.05 2.30 -15.17
CA LEU A 96 -13.99 2.51 -16.26
C LEU A 96 -13.32 3.36 -17.34
N THR A 97 -13.20 2.85 -18.56
CA THR A 97 -12.63 3.61 -19.67
C THR A 97 -13.67 3.90 -20.74
N GLY A 98 -13.60 5.07 -21.32
CA GLY A 98 -14.38 5.39 -22.51
C GLY A 98 -13.76 4.81 -23.78
N GLN A 99 -14.56 4.63 -24.82
CA GLN A 99 -14.10 4.09 -26.10
C GLN A 99 -14.91 4.67 -27.27
N LEU A 100 -14.39 4.52 -28.49
CA LEU A 100 -15.10 4.82 -29.73
C LEU A 100 -16.46 4.12 -29.78
N ASN A 101 -17.39 4.67 -30.56
CA ASN A 101 -18.64 3.98 -30.85
C ASN A 101 -18.38 2.66 -31.56
N THR A 102 -19.16 1.62 -31.22
CA THR A 102 -18.97 0.27 -31.80
C THR A 102 -19.08 0.23 -33.33
N TYR A 103 -19.85 1.12 -33.95
CA TYR A 103 -20.01 1.23 -35.39
C TYR A 103 -18.83 1.94 -36.11
N GLU A 104 -17.90 2.54 -35.37
CA GLU A 104 -16.68 3.14 -35.93
C GLU A 104 -15.59 2.10 -36.20
N TYR A 105 -15.76 0.89 -35.68
CA TYR A 105 -14.82 -0.20 -35.91
C TYR A 105 -14.98 -0.76 -37.32
N SER A 106 -13.95 -0.65 -38.16
CA SER A 106 -13.96 -1.14 -39.54
C SER A 106 -13.96 -2.67 -39.70
N GLY A 107 -13.62 -3.40 -38.63
CA GLY A 107 -13.41 -4.85 -38.64
C GLY A 107 -12.14 -5.31 -39.36
N ILE A 108 -11.31 -4.39 -39.88
CA ILE A 108 -10.06 -4.70 -40.56
C ILE A 108 -9.02 -5.16 -39.54
N LYS A 109 -8.61 -6.42 -39.60
CA LYS A 109 -7.55 -6.97 -38.77
C LYS A 109 -6.19 -6.37 -39.12
N GLY A 110 -5.43 -6.00 -38.08
CA GLY A 110 -4.09 -5.42 -38.25
C GLY A 110 -4.08 -3.92 -38.59
N LEU A 111 -5.25 -3.27 -38.64
CA LEU A 111 -5.31 -1.83 -38.69
C LEU A 111 -4.73 -1.26 -37.37
N ARG A 112 -3.77 -0.32 -37.50
CA ARG A 112 -3.06 0.24 -36.33
C ARG A 112 -3.99 0.95 -35.37
N GLN A 113 -5.01 1.66 -35.87
CA GLN A 113 -5.98 2.40 -35.09
C GLN A 113 -7.32 2.45 -35.84
N GLN A 114 -8.42 2.12 -35.20
CA GLN A 114 -9.75 2.09 -35.84
C GLN A 114 -10.34 3.50 -36.03
N GLY A 115 -10.00 4.42 -35.11
CA GLY A 115 -10.42 5.81 -35.14
C GLY A 115 -9.60 6.67 -34.19
N PHE A 116 -9.90 7.98 -34.12
CA PHE A 116 -9.16 8.92 -33.30
C PHE A 116 -9.23 8.55 -31.81
N GLN A 117 -8.08 8.46 -31.15
CA GLN A 117 -7.94 8.08 -29.73
C GLN A 117 -8.42 6.65 -29.39
N GLU A 118 -8.58 5.76 -30.39
CA GLU A 118 -8.82 4.35 -30.10
C GLU A 118 -7.52 3.69 -29.61
N THR A 119 -7.68 2.84 -28.60
CA THR A 119 -6.63 2.00 -28.03
C THR A 119 -7.25 0.72 -27.50
N ASP A 120 -6.64 -0.43 -27.78
CA ASP A 120 -7.06 -1.70 -27.17
C ASP A 120 -6.59 -1.77 -25.70
N ILE A 121 -7.27 -0.99 -24.86
CA ILE A 121 -6.94 -0.87 -23.44
C ILE A 121 -7.17 -2.19 -22.69
N VAL A 122 -8.11 -3.00 -23.15
CA VAL A 122 -8.40 -4.31 -22.55
C VAL A 122 -7.19 -5.24 -22.69
N ALA A 123 -6.60 -5.31 -23.89
CA ALA A 123 -5.39 -6.11 -24.11
C ALA A 123 -4.20 -5.58 -23.31
N MET A 124 -4.07 -4.26 -23.18
CA MET A 124 -2.99 -3.63 -22.40
C MET A 124 -3.13 -3.85 -20.89
N ALA A 125 -4.35 -3.80 -20.36
CA ALA A 125 -4.63 -3.95 -18.93
C ALA A 125 -4.72 -5.42 -18.47
N LYS A 126 -4.98 -6.36 -19.37
CA LYS A 126 -5.21 -7.77 -19.05
C LYS A 126 -4.16 -8.40 -18.13
N PRO A 127 -2.83 -8.18 -18.30
CA PRO A 127 -1.82 -8.78 -17.42
C PRO A 127 -1.75 -8.17 -16.00
N ILE A 128 -2.36 -7.01 -15.79
CA ILE A 128 -2.35 -6.27 -14.53
C ILE A 128 -3.76 -6.04 -13.96
N THR A 129 -4.72 -6.89 -14.34
CA THR A 129 -6.09 -6.89 -13.81
C THR A 129 -6.53 -8.33 -13.53
N LYS A 130 -7.48 -8.49 -12.62
CA LYS A 130 -8.17 -9.77 -12.42
C LYS A 130 -9.17 -10.06 -13.55
N TYR A 131 -9.73 -9.01 -14.12
CA TYR A 131 -10.68 -9.07 -15.21
C TYR A 131 -10.63 -7.79 -16.04
N ALA A 132 -10.66 -7.92 -17.37
CA ALA A 132 -10.76 -6.79 -18.27
C ALA A 132 -11.68 -7.14 -19.44
N VAL A 133 -12.66 -6.28 -19.72
CA VAL A 133 -13.67 -6.51 -20.76
C VAL A 133 -14.08 -5.21 -21.44
N GLN A 134 -14.35 -5.27 -22.75
CA GLN A 134 -15.03 -4.22 -23.50
C GLN A 134 -16.51 -4.62 -23.68
N ILE A 135 -17.42 -3.73 -23.32
CA ILE A 135 -18.85 -3.94 -23.53
C ILE A 135 -19.18 -3.64 -25.00
N ARG A 136 -19.62 -4.65 -25.73
CA ARG A 136 -19.95 -4.51 -27.15
C ARG A 136 -21.42 -4.42 -27.43
N ASN A 137 -22.24 -5.04 -26.60
CA ASN A 137 -23.69 -4.99 -26.67
C ASN A 137 -24.27 -4.44 -25.37
N PRO A 138 -25.31 -3.61 -25.40
CA PRO A 138 -25.89 -3.01 -24.20
C PRO A 138 -26.41 -4.03 -23.18
N GLU A 139 -26.92 -5.17 -23.65
CA GLU A 139 -27.45 -6.26 -22.83
C GLU A 139 -26.39 -6.94 -21.95
N ASP A 140 -25.11 -6.90 -22.36
CA ASP A 140 -24.02 -7.54 -21.62
C ASP A 140 -23.68 -6.82 -20.33
N ILE A 141 -24.03 -5.54 -20.19
CA ILE A 141 -23.58 -4.69 -19.06
C ILE A 141 -24.03 -5.22 -17.69
N VAL A 142 -25.23 -5.77 -17.61
CA VAL A 142 -25.82 -6.24 -16.34
C VAL A 142 -25.00 -7.39 -15.76
N GLU A 143 -24.68 -8.38 -16.59
CA GLU A 143 -23.88 -9.53 -16.18
C GLU A 143 -22.42 -9.10 -15.93
N GLU A 144 -21.82 -8.38 -16.87
CA GLU A 144 -20.40 -8.04 -16.84
C GLU A 144 -20.05 -7.10 -15.66
N LEU A 145 -20.91 -6.16 -15.33
CA LEU A 145 -20.69 -5.27 -14.18
C LEU A 145 -20.82 -5.99 -12.83
N ASN A 146 -21.84 -6.85 -12.67
CA ASN A 146 -21.99 -7.68 -11.47
C ASN A 146 -20.79 -8.63 -11.30
N LYS A 147 -20.36 -9.29 -12.39
CA LYS A 147 -19.21 -10.20 -12.43
C LYS A 147 -17.89 -9.46 -12.11
N ALA A 148 -17.66 -8.30 -12.71
CA ALA A 148 -16.48 -7.49 -12.46
C ALA A 148 -16.38 -7.08 -10.98
N TYR A 149 -17.48 -6.59 -10.39
CA TYR A 149 -17.53 -6.26 -8.97
C TYR A 149 -17.24 -7.48 -8.08
N HIS A 150 -17.87 -8.62 -8.37
CA HIS A 150 -17.61 -9.87 -7.64
C HIS A 150 -16.11 -10.26 -7.73
N ILE A 151 -15.54 -10.27 -8.94
CA ILE A 151 -14.13 -10.61 -9.14
C ILE A 151 -13.19 -9.63 -8.40
N ALA A 152 -13.49 -8.33 -8.41
CA ALA A 152 -12.66 -7.34 -7.72
C ALA A 152 -12.62 -7.54 -6.21
N THR A 153 -13.74 -7.96 -5.61
CA THR A 153 -13.96 -7.96 -4.16
C THR A 153 -13.83 -9.32 -3.49
N THR A 154 -13.73 -10.43 -4.24
CA THR A 154 -13.67 -11.79 -3.69
C THR A 154 -12.32 -12.47 -3.94
N GLY A 155 -12.01 -13.45 -3.11
CA GLY A 155 -10.72 -14.12 -3.13
C GLY A 155 -9.57 -13.15 -2.85
N ARG A 156 -8.43 -13.32 -3.53
CA ARG A 156 -7.40 -12.28 -3.53
C ARG A 156 -7.96 -11.06 -4.27
N ARG A 157 -8.27 -9.98 -3.56
CA ARG A 157 -8.84 -8.75 -4.12
C ARG A 157 -7.93 -8.18 -5.21
N GLY A 158 -8.46 -7.30 -6.07
CA GLY A 158 -7.64 -6.65 -7.10
C GLY A 158 -8.47 -5.91 -8.14
N PRO A 159 -7.82 -5.18 -9.05
CA PRO A 159 -8.47 -4.32 -10.03
C PRO A 159 -9.17 -5.09 -11.13
N VAL A 160 -10.23 -4.46 -11.66
CA VAL A 160 -10.92 -4.86 -12.88
C VAL A 160 -11.05 -3.64 -13.80
N LEU A 161 -11.12 -3.86 -15.12
CA LEU A 161 -11.30 -2.79 -16.09
C LEU A 161 -12.48 -3.10 -17.02
N ILE A 162 -13.38 -2.13 -17.16
CA ILE A 162 -14.52 -2.20 -18.08
C ILE A 162 -14.40 -1.05 -19.08
N ASP A 163 -14.24 -1.40 -20.35
CA ASP A 163 -14.13 -0.46 -21.46
C ASP A 163 -15.50 -0.24 -22.09
N LEU A 164 -15.94 1.03 -22.14
CA LEU A 164 -17.31 1.44 -22.41
C LEU A 164 -17.40 2.30 -23.67
N PRO A 165 -17.73 1.72 -24.85
CA PRO A 165 -17.97 2.50 -26.04
C PRO A 165 -19.06 3.55 -25.85
N MET A 166 -18.86 4.74 -26.44
CA MET A 166 -19.70 5.91 -26.19
C MET A 166 -21.18 5.67 -26.59
N ASN A 167 -21.46 4.94 -27.67
CA ASN A 167 -22.82 4.57 -28.05
C ASN A 167 -23.46 3.59 -27.05
N ILE A 168 -22.66 2.72 -26.43
CA ILE A 168 -23.13 1.80 -25.38
C ILE A 168 -23.51 2.59 -24.12
N GLN A 169 -22.69 3.54 -23.67
CA GLN A 169 -23.01 4.37 -22.50
C GLN A 169 -24.37 5.06 -22.60
N ARG A 170 -24.79 5.46 -23.80
CA ARG A 170 -26.07 6.17 -24.05
C ARG A 170 -27.24 5.25 -24.40
N SER A 171 -27.03 3.95 -24.56
CA SER A 171 -28.12 3.00 -24.82
C SER A 171 -28.97 2.75 -23.57
N GLU A 172 -30.03 1.96 -23.70
CA GLU A 172 -30.97 1.64 -22.62
C GLU A 172 -30.71 0.26 -22.03
N VAL A 173 -30.87 0.15 -20.71
CA VAL A 173 -30.95 -1.13 -19.97
C VAL A 173 -32.42 -1.39 -19.64
N GLU A 174 -32.97 -2.49 -20.18
CA GLU A 174 -34.39 -2.83 -19.99
C GLU A 174 -34.67 -3.49 -18.63
N ASN A 175 -33.78 -4.43 -18.22
CA ASN A 175 -33.94 -5.22 -17.00
C ASN A 175 -32.73 -5.05 -16.07
N PRO A 176 -32.65 -3.97 -15.28
CA PRO A 176 -31.53 -3.72 -14.38
C PRO A 176 -31.55 -4.72 -13.21
N VAL A 177 -30.43 -5.43 -12.99
CA VAL A 177 -30.18 -6.31 -11.85
C VAL A 177 -28.95 -5.81 -11.10
N TYR A 178 -29.09 -5.61 -9.79
CA TYR A 178 -28.03 -5.03 -8.95
C TYR A 178 -27.28 -6.06 -8.09
N ASP A 179 -27.89 -7.24 -7.90
CA ASP A 179 -27.34 -8.30 -7.06
C ASP A 179 -27.48 -9.65 -7.78
N MET A 180 -26.42 -10.04 -8.48
CA MET A 180 -26.28 -11.38 -9.05
C MET A 180 -25.38 -12.21 -8.13
N THR A 181 -25.76 -13.45 -7.91
CA THR A 181 -24.97 -14.40 -7.12
C THR A 181 -24.00 -15.14 -8.03
N PHE A 182 -22.73 -15.15 -7.64
CA PHE A 182 -21.68 -15.95 -8.25
C PHE A 182 -21.14 -16.96 -7.24
N GLU A 183 -20.67 -18.10 -7.72
CA GLU A 183 -20.04 -19.12 -6.88
C GLU A 183 -18.71 -18.60 -6.32
N ASP A 184 -18.58 -18.54 -5.01
CA ASP A 184 -17.32 -18.24 -4.34
C ASP A 184 -16.58 -19.56 -4.07
N LYS A 185 -15.46 -19.76 -4.77
CA LYS A 185 -14.62 -20.96 -4.66
C LYS A 185 -13.55 -20.85 -3.57
N HIS A 186 -13.48 -19.73 -2.87
CA HIS A 186 -12.40 -19.45 -1.93
C HIS A 186 -12.75 -19.74 -0.47
N THR A 187 -14.02 -19.83 -0.13
CA THR A 187 -14.49 -20.15 1.23
C THR A 187 -14.65 -21.66 1.42
N ASP A 188 -13.59 -22.32 1.86
CA ASP A 188 -13.62 -23.71 2.32
C ASP A 188 -13.47 -23.74 3.84
N ALA A 189 -14.58 -23.93 4.55
CA ALA A 189 -14.62 -23.98 6.00
C ALA A 189 -13.83 -25.17 6.58
N ALA A 190 -13.74 -26.29 5.86
CA ALA A 190 -12.96 -27.46 6.27
C ALA A 190 -11.47 -27.16 6.16
N ALA A 191 -11.02 -26.54 5.07
CA ALA A 191 -9.64 -26.11 4.91
C ALA A 191 -9.24 -25.08 5.98
N ALA A 192 -10.11 -24.13 6.31
CA ALA A 192 -9.87 -23.15 7.36
C ALA A 192 -9.73 -23.78 8.75
N GLN A 193 -10.59 -24.76 9.09
CA GLN A 193 -10.51 -25.48 10.35
C GLN A 193 -9.22 -26.33 10.42
N GLN A 194 -8.90 -27.06 9.36
CA GLN A 194 -7.65 -27.84 9.28
C GLN A 194 -6.41 -26.96 9.45
N ALA A 195 -6.42 -25.77 8.84
CA ALA A 195 -5.33 -24.80 8.99
C ALA A 195 -5.20 -24.32 10.44
N ALA A 196 -6.32 -24.01 11.10
CA ALA A 196 -6.34 -23.60 12.49
C ALA A 196 -5.81 -24.70 13.43
N ASP A 197 -6.25 -25.96 13.22
CA ASP A 197 -5.78 -27.10 14.02
C ASP A 197 -4.27 -27.30 13.85
N THR A 198 -3.76 -27.23 12.62
CA THR A 198 -2.30 -27.32 12.33
C THR A 198 -1.50 -26.23 13.04
N ILE A 199 -2.02 -24.99 13.10
CA ILE A 199 -1.39 -23.88 13.81
C ILE A 199 -1.39 -24.13 15.32
N LEU A 200 -2.51 -24.59 15.89
CA LEU A 200 -2.62 -24.87 17.33
C LEU A 200 -1.68 -25.99 17.76
N GLU A 201 -1.61 -27.09 17.01
CA GLU A 201 -0.65 -28.18 17.27
C GLU A 201 0.81 -27.70 17.21
N ALA A 202 1.15 -26.82 16.26
CA ALA A 202 2.51 -26.29 16.18
C ALA A 202 2.84 -25.35 17.36
N LEU A 203 1.85 -24.56 17.83
CA LEU A 203 2.03 -23.68 18.99
C LEU A 203 2.25 -24.43 20.30
N GLU A 204 1.69 -25.63 20.48
CA GLU A 204 1.94 -26.46 21.67
C GLU A 204 3.41 -26.88 21.82
N GLN A 205 4.15 -26.93 20.72
CA GLN A 205 5.55 -27.35 20.69
C GLN A 205 6.54 -26.18 20.62
N ALA A 206 6.06 -25.00 20.19
CA ALA A 206 6.90 -23.84 19.98
C ALA A 206 7.24 -23.13 21.30
N LYS A 207 8.50 -22.71 21.43
CA LYS A 207 8.98 -21.88 22.54
C LYS A 207 9.14 -20.42 22.14
N ARG A 208 9.35 -20.15 20.86
CA ARG A 208 9.65 -18.82 20.32
C ARG A 208 8.78 -18.51 19.08
N PRO A 209 7.43 -18.60 19.23
CA PRO A 209 6.52 -18.33 18.11
C PRO A 209 6.49 -16.84 17.75
N VAL A 210 6.33 -16.56 16.46
CA VAL A 210 6.14 -15.20 15.92
C VAL A 210 5.01 -15.22 14.90
N ILE A 211 4.12 -14.25 14.95
CA ILE A 211 3.14 -14.01 13.91
C ILE A 211 3.73 -13.00 12.92
N MET A 212 3.77 -13.38 11.64
CA MET A 212 4.08 -12.48 10.53
C MET A 212 2.80 -12.11 9.80
N LEU A 213 2.40 -10.84 9.89
CA LEU A 213 1.14 -10.35 9.37
C LEU A 213 1.35 -9.54 8.08
N GLY A 214 0.74 -10.00 6.99
CA GLY A 214 0.75 -9.32 5.70
C GLY A 214 -0.57 -8.64 5.37
N HIS A 215 -0.59 -7.92 4.25
CA HIS A 215 -1.79 -7.26 3.74
C HIS A 215 -2.92 -8.23 3.34
N GLY A 216 -2.61 -9.51 3.13
CA GLY A 216 -3.64 -10.52 2.86
C GLY A 216 -4.57 -10.82 4.04
N VAL A 217 -4.35 -10.23 5.23
CA VAL A 217 -5.37 -10.09 6.28
C VAL A 217 -6.02 -8.73 6.07
N ASP A 218 -6.91 -8.65 5.10
CA ASP A 218 -7.42 -7.44 4.47
C ASP A 218 -8.65 -6.80 5.14
N SER A 219 -9.09 -7.35 6.27
CA SER A 219 -10.22 -6.84 7.05
C SER A 219 -9.78 -6.43 8.45
N SER A 220 -10.06 -5.20 8.82
CA SER A 220 -9.83 -4.69 10.18
C SER A 220 -10.45 -5.58 11.26
N PHE A 221 -11.58 -6.21 10.95
CA PHE A 221 -12.25 -7.14 11.86
C PHE A 221 -11.42 -8.43 12.10
N SER A 222 -10.86 -9.02 11.03
CA SER A 222 -9.98 -10.19 11.11
C SER A 222 -8.66 -9.84 11.79
N GLN A 223 -8.09 -8.67 11.48
CA GLN A 223 -6.88 -8.15 12.11
C GLN A 223 -7.06 -8.06 13.63
N GLN A 224 -8.15 -7.47 14.12
CA GLN A 224 -8.44 -7.35 15.54
C GLN A 224 -8.62 -8.71 16.23
N LYS A 225 -9.21 -9.70 15.56
CA LYS A 225 -9.32 -11.07 16.10
C LYS A 225 -7.94 -11.73 16.23
N LEU A 226 -7.08 -11.57 15.23
CA LEU A 226 -5.71 -12.11 15.25
C LEU A 226 -4.88 -11.46 16.35
N ILE A 227 -4.99 -10.14 16.52
CA ILE A 227 -4.32 -9.41 17.62
C ILE A 227 -4.78 -9.94 18.99
N ARG A 228 -6.09 -10.12 19.19
CA ARG A 228 -6.61 -10.70 20.46
C ARG A 228 -6.15 -12.14 20.69
N PHE A 229 -6.05 -12.93 19.63
CA PHE A 229 -5.48 -14.27 19.70
C PHE A 229 -4.01 -14.23 20.15
N ALA A 230 -3.22 -13.35 19.54
CA ALA A 230 -1.82 -13.13 19.89
C ALA A 230 -1.65 -12.60 21.34
N GLN A 231 -2.50 -11.65 21.77
CA GLN A 231 -2.49 -11.11 23.14
C GLN A 231 -2.71 -12.20 24.20
N LYS A 232 -3.71 -13.07 23.99
CA LYS A 232 -3.99 -14.17 24.93
C LYS A 232 -2.85 -15.17 25.04
N ARG A 233 -1.96 -15.22 24.04
CA ARG A 233 -0.82 -16.14 23.95
C ARG A 233 0.53 -15.45 24.07
N GLN A 234 0.53 -14.11 24.23
CA GLN A 234 1.73 -13.28 24.32
C GLN A 234 2.71 -13.49 23.14
N ILE A 235 2.18 -13.69 21.93
CA ILE A 235 2.97 -13.91 20.72
C ILE A 235 3.30 -12.56 20.06
N PRO A 236 4.59 -12.24 19.82
CA PRO A 236 4.99 -11.03 19.10
C PRO A 236 4.48 -11.03 17.66
N ILE A 237 4.10 -9.85 17.17
CA ILE A 237 3.63 -9.64 15.80
C ILE A 237 4.63 -8.78 15.04
N ILE A 238 5.08 -9.28 13.90
CA ILE A 238 5.91 -8.57 12.92
C ILE A 238 5.07 -8.39 11.66
N THR A 239 5.08 -7.19 11.07
CA THR A 239 4.23 -6.86 9.92
C THR A 239 5.03 -6.76 8.62
N SER A 240 4.35 -6.87 7.48
CA SER A 240 4.86 -6.31 6.23
C SER A 240 4.68 -4.78 6.22
N VAL A 241 5.33 -4.08 5.29
CA VAL A 241 5.18 -2.61 5.16
C VAL A 241 3.72 -2.21 4.94
N LEU A 242 2.98 -2.93 4.08
CA LEU A 242 1.56 -2.67 3.82
C LEU A 242 0.63 -2.96 5.02
N ALA A 243 1.11 -3.71 6.00
CA ALA A 243 0.36 -4.02 7.22
C ALA A 243 0.88 -3.24 8.45
N LYS A 244 1.83 -2.29 8.26
CA LYS A 244 2.49 -1.58 9.36
C LYS A 244 1.49 -0.93 10.34
N SER A 245 0.43 -0.34 9.84
CA SER A 245 -0.55 0.40 10.65
C SER A 245 -1.66 -0.47 11.27
N VAL A 246 -1.57 -1.80 11.16
CA VAL A 246 -2.53 -2.72 11.79
C VAL A 246 -2.44 -2.67 13.31
N LEU A 247 -1.23 -2.42 13.85
CA LEU A 247 -1.01 -2.16 15.26
C LEU A 247 -0.49 -0.72 15.44
N GLY A 248 -0.95 -0.04 16.48
CA GLY A 248 -0.34 1.21 16.91
C GLY A 248 1.13 1.02 17.28
N TYR A 249 1.92 2.08 17.16
CA TYR A 249 3.37 2.02 17.44
C TYR A 249 3.67 1.47 18.84
N ASP A 250 2.93 1.93 19.84
CA ASP A 250 3.13 1.57 21.28
C ASP A 250 2.44 0.26 21.69
N HIS A 251 1.79 -0.44 20.76
CA HIS A 251 1.14 -1.70 21.09
C HIS A 251 2.17 -2.75 21.58
N PRO A 252 1.97 -3.42 22.73
CA PRO A 252 2.97 -4.31 23.35
C PRO A 252 3.44 -5.46 22.47
N LEU A 253 2.60 -5.90 21.53
CA LEU A 253 2.94 -6.97 20.58
C LEU A 253 3.48 -6.46 19.25
N ASN A 254 3.63 -5.14 19.06
CA ASN A 254 4.18 -4.58 17.83
C ASN A 254 5.70 -4.67 17.80
N PHE A 255 6.23 -5.59 16.99
CA PHE A 255 7.66 -5.77 16.77
C PHE A 255 8.08 -5.33 15.36
N GLY A 256 7.44 -4.30 14.83
CA GLY A 256 7.86 -3.58 13.62
C GLY A 256 7.63 -4.35 12.32
N CYS A 257 8.33 -3.92 11.26
CA CYS A 257 8.20 -4.45 9.92
C CYS A 257 9.40 -5.30 9.52
N ILE A 258 9.15 -6.47 8.92
CA ILE A 258 10.16 -7.27 8.25
C ILE A 258 10.62 -6.58 6.96
N GLY A 259 11.89 -6.65 6.62
CA GLY A 259 12.40 -6.15 5.35
C GLY A 259 13.81 -6.59 5.07
N GLY A 260 14.05 -7.16 3.87
CA GLY A 260 15.34 -7.72 3.49
C GLY A 260 16.48 -6.69 3.49
N ALA A 261 16.22 -5.50 2.94
CA ALA A 261 17.23 -4.44 2.90
C ALA A 261 17.09 -3.42 4.03
N TYR A 262 15.88 -3.04 4.41
CA TYR A 262 15.61 -1.89 5.27
C TYR A 262 14.58 -2.17 6.39
N GLY A 263 14.22 -3.43 6.68
CA GLY A 263 13.35 -3.77 7.80
C GLY A 263 13.91 -3.29 9.14
N HIS A 264 13.08 -3.26 10.17
CA HIS A 264 13.57 -2.99 11.51
C HIS A 264 14.58 -4.06 11.92
N ARG A 265 15.72 -3.65 12.48
CA ARG A 265 16.76 -4.57 12.96
C ARG A 265 16.22 -5.63 13.90
N TYR A 266 15.42 -5.19 14.88
CA TYR A 266 14.82 -6.07 15.88
C TYR A 266 13.80 -7.03 15.24
N ALA A 267 12.95 -6.58 14.32
CA ALA A 267 12.02 -7.44 13.59
C ALA A 267 12.75 -8.52 12.80
N ASN A 268 13.79 -8.12 12.08
CA ASN A 268 14.63 -9.02 11.29
C ASN A 268 15.39 -10.02 12.19
N MET A 269 15.92 -9.59 13.35
CA MET A 269 16.62 -10.48 14.28
C MET A 269 15.64 -11.48 14.91
N ILE A 270 14.50 -11.04 15.40
CA ILE A 270 13.47 -11.87 16.01
C ILE A 270 12.99 -12.93 15.02
N ALA A 271 12.58 -12.52 13.80
CA ALA A 271 12.03 -13.44 12.82
C ALA A 271 13.09 -14.39 12.23
N ASN A 272 14.27 -13.85 11.87
CA ASN A 272 15.27 -14.61 11.10
C ASN A 272 16.22 -15.45 11.95
N ALA A 273 16.57 -14.97 13.17
CA ALA A 273 17.62 -15.58 13.95
C ALA A 273 17.12 -16.25 15.25
N LYS A 274 15.96 -15.85 15.77
CA LYS A 274 15.52 -16.22 17.11
C LYS A 274 14.27 -17.09 17.17
N SER A 275 13.35 -16.95 16.20
CA SER A 275 12.11 -17.73 16.18
C SER A 275 12.34 -19.21 15.94
N ASP A 276 11.51 -20.08 16.51
CA ASP A 276 11.40 -21.50 16.20
C ASP A 276 10.10 -21.84 15.42
N LEU A 277 9.14 -20.90 15.40
CA LEU A 277 7.90 -21.00 14.65
C LEU A 277 7.51 -19.64 14.08
N LEU A 278 7.31 -19.57 12.75
CA LEU A 278 6.75 -18.42 12.05
C LEU A 278 5.35 -18.74 11.53
N LEU A 279 4.34 -18.03 12.01
CA LEU A 279 2.96 -18.10 11.54
C LEU A 279 2.69 -16.94 10.56
N CYS A 280 2.69 -17.22 9.28
CA CYS A 280 2.64 -16.24 8.20
C CYS A 280 1.23 -16.11 7.64
N PHE A 281 0.52 -15.03 7.98
CA PHE A 281 -0.85 -14.76 7.52
C PHE A 281 -0.84 -13.75 6.38
N GLY A 282 -1.20 -14.18 5.17
CA GLY A 282 -1.36 -13.31 4.01
C GLY A 282 -0.12 -12.45 3.69
N ILE A 283 1.07 -13.01 3.87
CA ILE A 283 2.36 -12.35 3.60
C ILE A 283 3.14 -13.14 2.54
N SER A 284 3.63 -12.44 1.51
CA SER A 284 4.22 -13.10 0.35
C SER A 284 5.62 -13.68 0.58
N LEU A 285 6.35 -13.22 1.60
CA LEU A 285 7.76 -13.56 1.87
C LEU A 285 8.65 -13.39 0.62
N CYS A 286 8.44 -12.30 -0.12
CA CYS A 286 9.25 -11.97 -1.30
C CYS A 286 10.66 -11.53 -0.89
N THR A 287 11.57 -11.47 -1.85
CA THR A 287 12.96 -11.06 -1.61
C THR A 287 13.11 -9.68 -0.96
N ARG A 288 12.16 -8.76 -1.20
CA ARG A 288 12.13 -7.47 -0.52
C ARG A 288 11.85 -7.60 0.99
N GLN A 289 11.13 -8.64 1.40
CA GLN A 289 10.80 -8.90 2.81
C GLN A 289 11.85 -9.73 3.52
N ILE A 290 12.37 -10.79 2.87
CA ILE A 290 13.25 -11.78 3.52
C ILE A 290 14.69 -11.82 2.98
N GLY A 291 15.03 -10.89 2.07
CA GLY A 291 16.36 -10.81 1.46
C GLY A 291 16.51 -11.71 0.23
N THR A 292 17.64 -11.55 -0.46
CA THR A 292 17.92 -12.27 -1.71
C THR A 292 18.36 -13.73 -1.50
N LYS A 293 18.87 -14.04 -0.31
CA LYS A 293 19.23 -15.40 0.09
C LYS A 293 18.03 -16.09 0.75
N VAL A 294 16.97 -16.30 -0.03
CA VAL A 294 15.66 -16.79 0.44
C VAL A 294 15.79 -18.03 1.33
N HIS A 295 16.61 -19.02 0.93
CA HIS A 295 16.80 -20.27 1.67
C HIS A 295 17.63 -20.12 2.97
N GLU A 296 18.16 -18.93 3.23
CA GLU A 296 18.83 -18.63 4.49
C GLU A 296 17.92 -17.98 5.53
N PHE A 297 16.70 -17.59 5.13
CA PHE A 297 15.74 -16.97 6.03
C PHE A 297 15.19 -17.97 7.05
N ALA A 298 15.26 -17.61 8.32
CA ALA A 298 14.65 -18.33 9.46
C ALA A 298 14.94 -19.86 9.46
N ARG A 299 16.18 -20.28 9.17
CA ARG A 299 16.57 -21.69 9.06
C ARG A 299 16.23 -22.56 10.27
N GLY A 300 16.20 -21.95 11.46
CA GLY A 300 15.89 -22.63 12.73
C GLY A 300 14.39 -22.76 12.99
N ALA A 301 13.54 -22.13 12.19
CA ALA A 301 12.11 -22.06 12.44
C ALA A 301 11.32 -23.01 11.53
N LYS A 302 10.21 -23.54 12.05
CA LYS A 302 9.12 -24.07 11.23
C LYS A 302 8.32 -22.90 10.69
N ILE A 303 8.03 -22.88 9.38
CA ILE A 303 7.25 -21.81 8.73
C ILE A 303 5.89 -22.38 8.34
N ILE A 304 4.81 -21.80 8.86
CA ILE A 304 3.42 -22.11 8.46
C ILE A 304 2.88 -20.91 7.69
N ARG A 305 2.58 -21.11 6.41
CA ARG A 305 2.10 -20.06 5.50
C ARG A 305 0.64 -20.27 5.19
N ILE A 306 -0.18 -19.28 5.49
CA ILE A 306 -1.61 -19.24 5.18
C ILE A 306 -1.80 -18.16 4.11
N ASP A 307 -2.25 -18.56 2.93
CA ASP A 307 -2.50 -17.66 1.82
C ASP A 307 -3.66 -18.19 0.97
N ILE A 308 -4.47 -17.28 0.45
CA ILE A 308 -5.57 -17.62 -0.46
C ILE A 308 -5.05 -17.93 -1.88
N ASP A 309 -3.88 -17.37 -2.23
CA ASP A 309 -3.26 -17.50 -3.55
C ASP A 309 -2.36 -18.74 -3.63
N PRO A 310 -2.77 -19.80 -4.37
CA PRO A 310 -1.98 -21.01 -4.52
C PRO A 310 -0.61 -20.76 -5.20
N TYR A 311 -0.51 -19.76 -6.06
CA TYR A 311 0.75 -19.44 -6.74
C TYR A 311 1.78 -18.84 -5.78
N ASN A 312 1.34 -18.03 -4.82
CA ASN A 312 2.23 -17.52 -3.79
C ASN A 312 2.80 -18.65 -2.90
N LEU A 313 2.01 -19.69 -2.65
CA LEU A 313 2.41 -20.86 -1.87
C LEU A 313 3.35 -21.82 -2.62
N GLN A 314 3.46 -21.75 -3.96
CA GLN A 314 4.37 -22.60 -4.72
C GLN A 314 5.85 -22.28 -4.47
N ARG A 315 6.16 -21.06 -4.07
CA ARG A 315 7.53 -20.65 -3.75
C ARG A 315 8.00 -21.30 -2.46
N ASP A 316 9.11 -22.04 -2.49
CA ASP A 316 9.78 -22.56 -1.31
C ASP A 316 10.64 -21.45 -0.66
N ILE A 317 10.54 -21.32 0.65
CA ILE A 317 11.39 -20.44 1.45
C ILE A 317 12.64 -21.23 1.89
N HIS A 318 12.47 -22.41 2.45
CA HIS A 318 13.58 -23.32 2.72
C HIS A 318 13.85 -24.23 1.52
N GLU A 319 15.06 -24.75 1.43
CA GLU A 319 15.43 -25.66 0.35
C GLU A 319 14.52 -26.89 0.35
N ASN A 320 13.92 -27.18 -0.80
CA ASN A 320 12.94 -28.26 -0.98
C ASN A 320 11.72 -28.21 -0.03
N GLY A 321 11.37 -27.02 0.51
CA GLY A 321 10.23 -26.87 1.42
C GLY A 321 10.40 -27.56 2.78
N ILE A 322 11.62 -27.88 3.20
CA ILE A 322 11.91 -28.47 4.51
C ILE A 322 11.45 -27.50 5.61
N ASN A 323 10.75 -28.03 6.63
CA ASN A 323 10.18 -27.24 7.73
C ASN A 323 9.11 -26.22 7.31
N GLU A 324 8.54 -26.35 6.11
CA GLU A 324 7.42 -25.52 5.67
C GLU A 324 6.10 -26.29 5.66
N VAL A 325 5.03 -25.60 6.08
CA VAL A 325 3.64 -26.03 5.92
C VAL A 325 2.91 -24.95 5.13
N LYS A 326 2.33 -25.33 4.01
CA LYS A 326 1.64 -24.43 3.07
C LYS A 326 0.15 -24.72 3.10
N LEU A 327 -0.64 -23.78 3.58
CA LEU A 327 -2.08 -23.94 3.81
C LEU A 327 -2.83 -22.96 2.91
N GLN A 328 -3.48 -23.48 1.88
CA GLN A 328 -4.34 -22.67 1.02
C GLN A 328 -5.68 -22.49 1.71
N ALA A 329 -5.90 -21.30 2.28
CA ALA A 329 -7.15 -20.94 2.94
C ALA A 329 -7.31 -19.43 2.99
N GLU A 330 -8.54 -18.96 3.11
CA GLU A 330 -8.85 -17.57 3.42
C GLU A 330 -8.40 -17.23 4.84
N THR A 331 -7.55 -16.22 4.98
CA THR A 331 -6.95 -15.85 6.28
C THR A 331 -7.99 -15.48 7.32
N GLY A 332 -9.05 -14.77 6.93
CA GLY A 332 -10.15 -14.38 7.82
C GLY A 332 -10.88 -15.60 8.41
N ALA A 333 -11.17 -16.60 7.59
CA ALA A 333 -11.83 -17.84 8.03
C ALA A 333 -10.94 -18.65 9.00
N VAL A 334 -9.63 -18.73 8.74
CA VAL A 334 -8.67 -19.38 9.65
C VAL A 334 -8.61 -18.64 10.98
N ILE A 335 -8.54 -17.29 10.96
CA ILE A 335 -8.52 -16.45 12.14
C ILE A 335 -9.81 -16.63 12.97
N ASP A 336 -10.96 -16.80 12.32
CA ASP A 336 -12.25 -17.06 12.98
C ASP A 336 -12.25 -18.40 13.72
N CYS A 337 -11.59 -19.42 13.18
CA CYS A 337 -11.41 -20.71 13.85
C CYS A 337 -10.45 -20.56 15.04
N LEU A 338 -9.31 -19.89 14.86
CA LEU A 338 -8.33 -19.63 15.94
C LEU A 338 -8.93 -18.82 17.09
N ALA A 339 -9.79 -17.86 16.81
CA ALA A 339 -10.43 -17.03 17.82
C ALA A 339 -11.36 -17.81 18.78
N LYS A 340 -11.84 -18.99 18.37
CA LYS A 340 -12.67 -19.90 19.16
C LYS A 340 -11.86 -20.82 20.08
N ALA A 341 -10.55 -20.96 19.82
CA ALA A 341 -9.69 -21.85 20.58
C ALA A 341 -9.49 -21.35 22.02
N ALA A 342 -9.42 -22.28 22.95
CA ALA A 342 -9.15 -21.97 24.35
C ALA A 342 -7.78 -21.27 24.49
N ALA A 343 -7.67 -20.38 25.48
CA ALA A 343 -6.37 -19.80 25.83
C ALA A 343 -5.49 -20.91 26.44
N PRO A 344 -4.23 -21.04 26.01
CA PRO A 344 -3.29 -21.96 26.64
C PRO A 344 -2.88 -21.47 28.02
N ASP A 345 -2.24 -22.36 28.76
CA ASP A 345 -1.42 -21.98 29.90
C ASP A 345 -0.21 -21.18 29.40
N THR A 346 -0.01 -19.96 29.87
CA THR A 346 0.98 -19.00 29.31
C THR A 346 2.34 -19.04 30.03
N GLU A 347 2.55 -19.95 30.99
CA GLU A 347 3.86 -20.13 31.61
C GLU A 347 4.91 -20.53 30.57
N GLY A 348 5.89 -19.68 30.34
CA GLY A 348 7.00 -19.88 29.39
C GLY A 348 6.95 -19.02 28.13
N ILE A 349 5.78 -18.55 27.67
CA ILE A 349 5.72 -17.61 26.52
C ILE A 349 6.03 -16.18 26.96
N SER A 350 5.78 -15.83 28.21
CA SER A 350 6.14 -14.52 28.77
C SER A 350 7.64 -14.24 28.71
N ASP A 351 8.49 -15.26 28.90
CA ASP A 351 9.95 -15.11 28.81
C ASP A 351 10.39 -14.77 27.38
N TRP A 352 9.74 -15.38 26.38
CA TRP A 352 10.02 -15.07 24.97
C TRP A 352 9.64 -13.62 24.60
N LEU A 353 8.50 -13.13 25.08
CA LEU A 353 8.11 -11.74 24.82
C LEU A 353 9.08 -10.76 25.48
N ASN A 354 9.60 -11.07 26.66
CA ASN A 354 10.63 -10.27 27.35
C ASN A 354 11.93 -10.23 26.52
N VAL A 355 12.38 -11.37 25.97
CA VAL A 355 13.54 -11.44 25.06
C VAL A 355 13.31 -10.56 23.82
N CYS A 356 12.14 -10.66 23.20
CA CYS A 356 11.80 -9.82 22.04
C CYS A 356 11.81 -8.32 22.41
N THR A 357 11.34 -7.96 23.60
CA THR A 357 11.34 -6.58 24.08
C THR A 357 12.76 -6.09 24.30
N GLU A 358 13.63 -6.87 24.93
CA GLU A 358 15.05 -6.53 25.08
C GLU A 358 15.73 -6.32 23.73
N ILE A 359 15.48 -7.21 22.75
CA ILE A 359 16.00 -7.05 21.40
C ILE A 359 15.49 -5.74 20.77
N LYS A 360 14.18 -5.45 20.90
CA LYS A 360 13.57 -4.23 20.35
C LYS A 360 14.18 -2.97 20.96
N GLU A 361 14.36 -2.90 22.28
CA GLU A 361 14.90 -1.75 22.99
C GLU A 361 16.37 -1.46 22.59
N ASN A 362 17.18 -2.50 22.39
CA ASN A 362 18.59 -2.34 22.00
C ASN A 362 18.81 -2.07 20.50
N LEU A 363 17.80 -2.25 19.64
CA LEU A 363 17.96 -2.19 18.18
C LEU A 363 17.03 -1.18 17.50
N GLN A 364 16.58 -0.16 18.21
CA GLN A 364 15.77 0.93 17.65
C GLN A 364 16.54 1.67 16.52
N ALA A 365 15.80 2.18 15.54
CA ALA A 365 16.36 3.04 14.49
C ALA A 365 16.69 4.45 15.00
N VAL A 366 16.02 4.86 16.07
CA VAL A 366 16.19 6.16 16.72
C VAL A 366 16.35 5.92 18.23
N ASP A 367 17.38 6.55 18.80
CA ASP A 367 17.66 6.59 20.22
C ASP A 367 17.97 8.03 20.67
N ASP A 368 18.22 8.25 21.96
CA ASP A 368 18.52 9.57 22.52
C ASP A 368 19.79 10.21 21.93
N ALA A 369 20.73 9.41 21.41
CA ALA A 369 21.94 9.88 20.78
C ALA A 369 21.76 10.23 19.28
N THR A 370 20.62 9.88 18.69
CA THR A 370 20.35 10.15 17.27
C THR A 370 20.13 11.65 17.06
N PRO A 371 20.94 12.33 16.23
CA PRO A 371 20.81 13.76 15.99
C PRO A 371 19.43 14.13 15.40
N GLU A 372 18.85 15.27 15.80
CA GLU A 372 17.55 15.77 15.32
C GLU A 372 17.49 15.93 13.80
N ARG A 373 18.59 16.33 13.16
CA ARG A 373 18.70 16.43 11.71
C ARG A 373 18.67 15.10 10.95
N TYR A 374 18.70 13.96 11.67
CA TYR A 374 18.67 12.65 11.04
C TYR A 374 17.23 12.29 10.64
N PRO A 375 16.95 11.88 9.38
CA PRO A 375 15.57 11.73 8.92
C PRO A 375 14.71 10.76 9.73
N ASN A 376 15.29 9.69 10.25
CA ASN A 376 14.54 8.77 11.13
C ASN A 376 14.07 9.47 12.41
N ARG A 377 14.92 10.30 13.04
CA ARG A 377 14.54 11.08 14.23
C ARG A 377 13.48 12.12 13.87
N MET A 378 13.69 12.84 12.79
CA MET A 378 12.76 13.84 12.29
C MET A 378 11.38 13.24 11.99
N ILE A 379 11.31 12.08 11.32
CA ILE A 379 10.04 11.38 11.06
C ILE A 379 9.36 10.94 12.35
N ALA A 380 10.13 10.46 13.33
CA ALA A 380 9.58 10.07 14.63
C ALA A 380 8.97 11.29 15.38
N ASP A 381 9.65 12.43 15.37
CA ASP A 381 9.18 13.64 16.04
C ASP A 381 7.99 14.29 15.28
N LEU A 382 8.03 14.30 13.94
CA LEU A 382 6.91 14.78 13.10
C LEU A 382 5.66 13.91 13.20
N SER A 383 5.81 12.61 13.49
CA SER A 383 4.65 11.72 13.63
C SER A 383 3.74 12.12 14.80
N ASP A 384 4.32 12.64 15.89
CA ASP A 384 3.57 13.13 17.04
C ASP A 384 2.76 14.40 16.68
N MET A 385 3.24 15.21 15.72
CA MET A 385 2.54 16.42 15.22
C MET A 385 1.40 16.10 14.24
N LEU A 386 1.30 14.87 13.77
CA LEU A 386 0.28 14.38 12.84
C LEU A 386 -0.75 13.44 13.49
N GLU A 387 -0.84 13.43 14.81
CA GLU A 387 -1.75 12.54 15.55
C GLU A 387 -3.23 12.71 15.16
N ASP A 388 -3.65 13.91 14.78
CA ASP A 388 -5.01 14.22 14.36
C ASP A 388 -5.33 13.81 12.91
N THR A 389 -4.34 13.33 12.14
CA THR A 389 -4.57 12.86 10.78
C THR A 389 -5.05 11.40 10.75
N SER A 390 -6.05 11.12 9.93
CA SER A 390 -6.62 9.76 9.82
C SER A 390 -5.75 8.79 9.01
N ALA A 391 -5.05 9.32 8.02
CA ALA A 391 -4.19 8.55 7.13
C ALA A 391 -2.99 9.37 6.65
N ILE A 392 -1.86 8.69 6.49
CA ILE A 392 -0.63 9.24 5.95
C ILE A 392 -0.23 8.41 4.73
N ALA A 393 -0.28 9.02 3.54
CA ALA A 393 0.21 8.40 2.32
C ALA A 393 1.70 8.67 2.16
N VAL A 394 2.47 7.62 2.01
CA VAL A 394 3.93 7.72 1.90
C VAL A 394 4.35 7.33 0.49
N ASP A 395 5.01 8.26 -0.20
CA ASP A 395 5.50 8.05 -1.56
C ASP A 395 6.75 7.16 -1.58
N VAL A 396 7.24 6.80 -2.76
CA VAL A 396 8.34 5.86 -2.96
C VAL A 396 9.70 6.57 -3.04
N GLY A 397 10.59 6.22 -2.11
CA GLY A 397 11.93 6.79 -2.01
C GLY A 397 12.58 6.50 -0.66
N GLN A 398 13.62 7.25 -0.30
CA GLN A 398 14.26 7.14 1.02
C GLN A 398 13.28 7.50 2.16
N HIS A 399 12.43 8.49 1.94
CA HIS A 399 11.37 8.90 2.86
C HIS A 399 10.40 7.76 3.20
N MET A 400 10.14 6.84 2.27
CA MET A 400 9.37 5.62 2.55
C MET A 400 10.10 4.74 3.58
N VAL A 401 11.42 4.57 3.41
CA VAL A 401 12.23 3.79 4.35
C VAL A 401 12.22 4.43 5.74
N TRP A 402 12.52 5.72 5.84
CA TRP A 402 12.49 6.43 7.11
C TRP A 402 11.11 6.38 7.77
N SER A 403 10.04 6.48 6.97
CA SER A 403 8.66 6.43 7.48
C SER A 403 8.30 5.06 8.05
N TYR A 404 8.53 3.96 7.34
CA TYR A 404 8.16 2.67 7.92
C TYR A 404 9.09 2.22 9.06
N GLN A 405 10.34 2.73 9.12
CA GLN A 405 11.26 2.47 10.22
C GLN A 405 10.95 3.31 11.48
N SER A 406 10.39 4.51 11.34
CA SER A 406 10.39 5.47 12.46
C SER A 406 9.08 6.20 12.70
N PHE A 407 8.12 6.17 11.76
CA PHE A 407 6.83 6.81 11.98
C PHE A 407 6.04 6.09 13.09
N LYS A 408 5.66 6.82 14.12
CA LYS A 408 4.87 6.35 15.27
C LYS A 408 3.39 6.51 14.96
N ASN A 409 2.80 5.53 14.30
CA ASN A 409 1.37 5.57 14.00
C ASN A 409 0.53 5.32 15.25
N HIS A 410 -0.50 6.15 15.45
CA HIS A 410 -1.48 5.98 16.51
C HIS A 410 -2.49 4.88 16.17
N GLU A 411 -3.23 4.41 17.19
CA GLU A 411 -4.27 3.41 16.97
C GLU A 411 -5.36 3.95 16.04
N GLY A 412 -5.68 3.21 14.99
CA GLY A 412 -6.65 3.60 13.96
C GLY A 412 -6.11 4.53 12.86
N GLN A 413 -4.89 5.06 13.00
CA GLN A 413 -4.24 5.84 11.96
C GLN A 413 -3.68 4.92 10.87
N LYS A 414 -4.02 5.19 9.61
CA LYS A 414 -3.59 4.36 8.46
C LYS A 414 -2.29 4.90 7.83
N LEU A 415 -1.37 4.01 7.51
CA LEU A 415 -0.21 4.31 6.66
C LEU A 415 -0.39 3.64 5.31
N LEU A 416 -0.41 4.42 4.25
CA LEU A 416 -0.67 3.98 2.88
C LEU A 416 0.64 3.99 2.08
N PHE A 417 0.89 2.91 1.35
CA PHE A 417 2.10 2.73 0.56
C PHE A 417 1.78 2.11 -0.80
N SER A 418 2.51 2.47 -1.85
CA SER A 418 2.66 1.67 -3.05
C SER A 418 3.70 0.58 -2.79
N GLY A 419 3.28 -0.54 -2.21
CA GLY A 419 4.20 -1.54 -1.65
C GLY A 419 4.75 -2.52 -2.67
N GLY A 420 3.89 -3.03 -3.56
CA GLY A 420 4.25 -4.02 -4.57
C GLY A 420 4.77 -3.40 -5.87
N HIS A 421 4.09 -2.38 -6.37
CA HIS A 421 4.49 -1.69 -7.60
C HIS A 421 5.62 -0.68 -7.37
N GLY A 422 5.55 0.05 -6.28
CA GLY A 422 6.57 1.03 -5.93
C GLY A 422 6.54 2.26 -6.85
N ALA A 423 5.36 2.76 -7.15
CA ALA A 423 5.16 3.89 -8.05
C ALA A 423 5.50 5.22 -7.36
N MET A 424 6.48 5.95 -7.89
CA MET A 424 6.70 7.35 -7.51
C MET A 424 5.55 8.23 -7.99
N GLY A 425 5.23 9.27 -7.23
CA GLY A 425 4.08 10.15 -7.48
C GLY A 425 2.77 9.65 -6.86
N TYR A 426 2.81 8.57 -6.09
CA TYR A 426 1.67 7.98 -5.41
C TYR A 426 1.15 8.83 -4.23
N GLY A 427 2.06 9.45 -3.46
CA GLY A 427 1.78 9.98 -2.13
C GLY A 427 0.69 11.05 -2.08
N LEU A 428 0.79 12.11 -2.87
CA LEU A 428 -0.20 13.20 -2.86
C LEU A 428 -1.58 12.73 -3.35
N PRO A 429 -1.71 12.05 -4.51
CA PRO A 429 -3.02 11.54 -4.93
C PRO A 429 -3.64 10.55 -3.96
N ALA A 430 -2.84 9.65 -3.37
CA ALA A 430 -3.35 8.70 -2.39
C ALA A 430 -3.86 9.38 -1.10
N ALA A 431 -3.20 10.46 -0.65
CA ALA A 431 -3.70 11.27 0.47
C ALA A 431 -5.03 11.96 0.13
N ILE A 432 -5.22 12.41 -1.11
CA ILE A 432 -6.50 12.93 -1.61
C ILE A 432 -7.59 11.84 -1.52
N GLY A 433 -7.31 10.65 -2.05
CA GLY A 433 -8.23 9.51 -1.97
C GLY A 433 -8.58 9.11 -0.53
N ALA A 434 -7.59 9.09 0.34
CA ALA A 434 -7.77 8.78 1.76
C ALA A 434 -8.65 9.82 2.48
N TYR A 435 -8.55 11.09 2.11
CA TYR A 435 -9.46 12.12 2.63
C TYR A 435 -10.92 11.79 2.31
N TYR A 436 -11.24 11.49 1.05
CA TYR A 436 -12.61 11.12 0.68
C TYR A 436 -13.08 9.80 1.31
N ALA A 437 -12.15 8.90 1.58
CA ALA A 437 -12.45 7.64 2.27
C ALA A 437 -12.86 7.83 3.73
N THR A 438 -12.23 8.80 4.42
CA THR A 438 -12.35 8.98 5.87
C THR A 438 -13.16 10.21 6.28
N GLY A 439 -13.26 11.22 5.41
CA GLY A 439 -13.83 12.53 5.72
C GLY A 439 -13.03 13.32 6.77
N LYS A 440 -11.77 12.93 7.02
CA LYS A 440 -10.90 13.51 8.05
C LYS A 440 -9.59 13.98 7.43
N PRO A 441 -8.89 14.93 8.08
CA PRO A 441 -7.57 15.36 7.63
C PRO A 441 -6.62 14.22 7.35
N THR A 442 -5.80 14.36 6.31
CA THR A 442 -4.78 13.39 5.90
C THR A 442 -3.42 14.07 5.71
N ALA A 443 -2.39 13.29 5.58
CA ALA A 443 -1.07 13.80 5.24
C ALA A 443 -0.41 12.98 4.12
N CYS A 444 0.58 13.55 3.45
CA CYS A 444 1.51 12.78 2.64
C CYS A 444 2.97 13.12 2.97
N ILE A 445 3.83 12.10 2.88
CA ILE A 445 5.28 12.23 3.02
C ILE A 445 5.90 11.81 1.69
N CYS A 446 6.53 12.76 1.00
CA CYS A 446 7.10 12.59 -0.32
C CYS A 446 8.57 13.00 -0.34
N GLY A 447 9.34 12.46 -1.29
CA GLY A 447 10.62 13.05 -1.68
C GLY A 447 10.42 14.06 -2.82
N ASP A 448 11.44 14.84 -3.09
CA ASP A 448 11.45 15.84 -4.17
C ASP A 448 11.13 15.24 -5.55
N GLY A 449 11.82 14.17 -5.94
CA GLY A 449 11.57 13.51 -7.22
C GLY A 449 10.19 12.86 -7.32
N ALA A 450 9.69 12.31 -6.22
CA ALA A 450 8.38 11.67 -6.18
C ALA A 450 7.24 12.70 -6.24
N PHE A 451 7.32 13.76 -5.45
CA PHE A 451 6.32 14.83 -5.42
C PHE A 451 6.18 15.54 -6.78
N GLN A 452 7.30 15.69 -7.50
CA GLN A 452 7.33 16.31 -8.83
C GLN A 452 6.45 15.57 -9.85
N MET A 453 6.27 14.25 -9.73
CA MET A 453 5.56 13.43 -10.73
C MET A 453 4.05 13.71 -10.79
N ASN A 454 3.43 14.14 -9.70
CA ASN A 454 2.01 14.51 -9.64
C ASN A 454 1.79 15.87 -8.97
N ILE A 455 2.74 16.79 -9.13
CA ILE A 455 2.71 18.13 -8.54
C ILE A 455 1.47 18.96 -8.99
N GLN A 456 0.93 18.69 -10.17
CA GLN A 456 -0.27 19.33 -10.70
C GLN A 456 -1.52 19.09 -9.84
N GLU A 457 -1.53 18.03 -9.05
CA GLU A 457 -2.64 17.73 -8.14
C GLU A 457 -2.74 18.72 -6.96
N LEU A 458 -1.77 19.59 -6.79
CA LEU A 458 -1.88 20.76 -5.91
C LEU A 458 -3.09 21.65 -6.27
N GLU A 459 -3.44 21.75 -7.56
CA GLU A 459 -4.64 22.47 -7.98
C GLU A 459 -5.92 21.76 -7.51
N TRP A 460 -5.95 20.43 -7.53
CA TRP A 460 -7.07 19.68 -6.95
C TRP A 460 -7.21 19.97 -5.46
N VAL A 461 -6.11 19.82 -4.70
CA VAL A 461 -6.08 20.11 -3.26
C VAL A 461 -6.58 21.53 -2.97
N LYS A 462 -6.12 22.52 -3.76
CA LYS A 462 -6.52 23.93 -3.59
C LYS A 462 -7.96 24.17 -3.98
N ARG A 463 -8.40 23.67 -5.14
CA ARG A 463 -9.76 23.86 -5.66
C ARG A 463 -10.84 23.42 -4.67
N GLU A 464 -10.61 22.29 -4.00
CA GLU A 464 -11.56 21.68 -3.06
C GLU A 464 -11.20 21.98 -1.60
N ASN A 465 -10.16 22.79 -1.36
CA ASN A 465 -9.65 23.15 -0.03
C ASN A 465 -9.46 21.92 0.88
N LEU A 466 -8.85 20.87 0.33
CA LEU A 466 -8.68 19.62 1.06
C LEU A 466 -7.70 19.77 2.22
N PRO A 467 -8.05 19.38 3.45
CA PRO A 467 -7.19 19.49 4.62
C PRO A 467 -6.07 18.44 4.60
N ILE A 468 -5.13 18.61 3.70
CA ILE A 468 -3.99 17.70 3.50
C ILE A 468 -2.69 18.40 3.92
N THR A 469 -1.96 17.78 4.84
CA THR A 469 -0.61 18.20 5.21
C THR A 469 0.40 17.48 4.32
N MET A 470 1.08 18.24 3.46
CA MET A 470 2.09 17.73 2.53
C MET A 470 3.47 17.99 3.08
N MET A 471 4.26 16.95 3.29
CA MET A 471 5.67 17.04 3.71
C MET A 471 6.57 16.57 2.56
N VAL A 472 7.43 17.45 2.07
CA VAL A 472 8.38 17.15 0.99
C VAL A 472 9.79 17.13 1.56
N MET A 473 10.37 15.94 1.67
CA MET A 473 11.76 15.72 2.09
C MET A 473 12.68 15.92 0.89
N ASN A 474 13.15 17.15 0.72
CA ASN A 474 13.93 17.57 -0.44
C ASN A 474 15.43 17.46 -0.17
N ASN A 475 16.07 16.39 -0.67
CA ASN A 475 17.52 16.21 -0.62
C ASN A 475 18.21 16.54 -1.95
N HIS A 476 17.53 17.20 -2.88
CA HIS A 476 18.02 17.57 -4.21
C HIS A 476 18.62 16.38 -4.98
N ALA A 477 18.07 15.18 -4.79
CA ALA A 477 18.59 13.96 -5.39
C ALA A 477 17.54 12.84 -5.47
N LEU A 478 17.65 11.97 -6.46
CA LEU A 478 17.01 10.66 -6.46
C LEU A 478 17.74 9.74 -5.47
N GLY A 479 17.53 9.98 -4.18
CA GLY A 479 18.37 9.49 -3.09
C GLY A 479 18.52 7.97 -3.01
N MET A 480 17.48 7.17 -3.35
CA MET A 480 17.58 5.70 -3.38
C MET A 480 18.58 5.23 -4.45
N ILE A 481 18.53 5.80 -5.64
CA ILE A 481 19.44 5.45 -6.74
C ILE A 481 20.85 5.98 -6.44
N ARG A 482 20.95 7.21 -5.91
CA ARG A 482 22.23 7.77 -5.47
C ARG A 482 22.90 6.90 -4.41
N HIS A 483 22.14 6.35 -3.46
CA HIS A 483 22.63 5.41 -2.46
C HIS A 483 23.18 4.12 -3.10
N LEU A 484 22.46 3.57 -4.08
CA LEU A 484 22.91 2.42 -4.86
C LEU A 484 24.20 2.72 -5.64
N GLN A 485 24.26 3.90 -6.30
CA GLN A 485 25.45 4.34 -7.05
C GLN A 485 26.67 4.53 -6.16
N ARG A 486 26.48 5.05 -4.93
CA ARG A 486 27.55 5.13 -3.94
C ARG A 486 28.09 3.75 -3.58
N ASP A 487 27.21 2.78 -3.34
CA ASP A 487 27.60 1.48 -2.79
C ASP A 487 28.14 0.50 -3.84
N TYR A 488 27.69 0.62 -5.11
CA TYR A 488 27.97 -0.39 -6.13
C TYR A 488 28.51 0.15 -7.47
N PHE A 489 28.54 1.47 -7.67
CA PHE A 489 28.96 2.09 -8.94
C PHE A 489 30.09 3.13 -8.75
N GLU A 490 31.00 2.89 -7.80
CA GLU A 490 32.18 3.72 -7.57
C GLU A 490 31.86 5.23 -7.42
N GLN A 491 30.66 5.54 -6.90
CA GLN A 491 30.17 6.91 -6.73
C GLN A 491 29.96 7.70 -8.04
N VAL A 492 29.75 7.00 -9.15
CA VAL A 492 29.33 7.64 -10.40
C VAL A 492 27.84 7.96 -10.32
N TYR A 493 27.51 9.21 -10.04
CA TYR A 493 26.14 9.69 -9.80
C TYR A 493 25.48 10.15 -11.12
N ALA A 494 25.06 9.22 -11.98
CA ALA A 494 24.35 9.51 -13.22
C ALA A 494 22.87 9.79 -12.98
N ASP A 495 22.35 10.88 -13.50
CA ASP A 495 20.94 11.31 -13.47
C ASP A 495 20.28 11.35 -12.07
N THR A 496 21.07 11.56 -11.00
CA THR A 496 20.56 11.44 -9.63
C THR A 496 20.73 12.66 -8.75
N SER A 497 21.42 13.68 -9.22
CA SER A 497 21.65 14.91 -8.46
C SER A 497 21.91 16.09 -9.39
N GLU A 498 21.95 17.29 -8.81
CA GLU A 498 22.28 18.50 -9.53
C GLU A 498 23.62 18.39 -10.25
N GLY A 499 23.67 18.85 -11.48
CA GLY A 499 24.83 18.72 -12.38
C GLY A 499 24.98 17.37 -13.05
N SER A 500 24.13 16.36 -12.74
CA SER A 500 24.16 15.04 -13.37
C SER A 500 22.81 14.64 -14.04
N GLY A 501 21.94 15.60 -14.34
CA GLY A 501 20.68 15.36 -15.05
C GLY A 501 19.42 15.46 -14.19
N PHE A 502 19.53 15.54 -12.87
CA PHE A 502 18.41 15.74 -11.96
C PHE A 502 18.51 17.10 -11.24
N SER A 503 17.37 17.76 -11.07
CA SER A 503 17.24 18.95 -10.22
C SER A 503 15.85 18.97 -9.59
N SER A 504 15.70 19.58 -8.44
CA SER A 504 14.42 19.83 -7.80
C SER A 504 14.14 21.33 -7.68
N CYS A 505 12.86 21.70 -7.71
CA CYS A 505 12.43 23.09 -7.49
C CYS A 505 12.29 23.39 -5.99
N ASN A 506 11.97 24.65 -5.67
CA ASN A 506 11.48 25.04 -4.35
C ASN A 506 9.99 24.73 -4.27
N PHE A 507 9.62 23.66 -3.62
CA PHE A 507 8.22 23.19 -3.54
C PHE A 507 7.34 24.11 -2.69
N ALA A 508 7.92 24.76 -1.68
CA ALA A 508 7.17 25.74 -0.88
C ALA A 508 6.75 26.95 -1.73
N GLU A 509 7.61 27.46 -2.62
CA GLU A 509 7.24 28.55 -3.54
C GLU A 509 6.24 28.08 -4.61
N VAL A 510 6.34 26.83 -5.08
CA VAL A 510 5.34 26.25 -6.00
C VAL A 510 3.99 26.16 -5.31
N ALA A 511 3.90 25.60 -4.10
CA ALA A 511 2.65 25.52 -3.35
C ALA A 511 2.02 26.90 -3.09
N LYS A 512 2.86 27.88 -2.78
CA LYS A 512 2.43 29.28 -2.63
C LYS A 512 1.85 29.87 -3.93
N ALA A 513 2.42 29.51 -5.09
CA ALA A 513 1.88 29.92 -6.40
C ALA A 513 0.49 29.30 -6.67
N TYR A 514 0.21 28.10 -6.16
CA TYR A 514 -1.13 27.50 -6.14
C TYR A 514 -2.05 28.10 -5.05
N GLY A 515 -1.56 29.01 -4.20
CA GLY A 515 -2.32 29.61 -3.11
C GLY A 515 -2.48 28.70 -1.89
N ILE A 516 -1.57 27.75 -1.71
CA ILE A 516 -1.49 26.85 -0.55
C ILE A 516 -0.49 27.43 0.46
N SER A 517 -0.86 27.42 1.76
CA SER A 517 0.03 27.80 2.84
C SER A 517 1.27 26.92 2.85
N SER A 518 2.45 27.50 2.84
CA SER A 518 3.69 26.72 2.74
C SER A 518 4.83 27.32 3.55
N ALA A 519 5.73 26.44 4.00
CA ALA A 519 6.97 26.78 4.68
C ALA A 519 8.11 25.92 4.15
N CYS A 520 9.33 26.46 4.19
CA CYS A 520 10.57 25.73 3.91
C CYS A 520 11.47 25.80 5.12
N MET A 521 11.95 24.68 5.61
CA MET A 521 12.78 24.56 6.83
C MET A 521 14.01 23.70 6.55
N GLU A 522 15.12 24.06 7.17
CA GLU A 522 16.32 23.23 7.19
C GLU A 522 16.16 22.06 8.18
N ALA A 523 16.78 20.93 7.92
CA ALA A 523 16.66 19.71 8.71
C ALA A 523 16.92 19.87 10.21
N ASN A 524 17.80 20.79 10.59
CA ASN A 524 18.13 21.08 12.00
C ASN A 524 17.14 22.01 12.70
N GLU A 525 16.15 22.55 11.99
CA GLU A 525 15.17 23.48 12.53
C GLU A 525 13.75 22.86 12.62
N VAL A 526 13.53 21.74 11.92
CA VAL A 526 12.19 21.18 11.72
C VAL A 526 11.53 20.79 13.04
N VAL A 527 12.25 20.10 13.92
CA VAL A 527 11.70 19.61 15.19
C VAL A 527 11.23 20.79 16.07
N GLU A 528 11.98 21.89 16.08
CA GLU A 528 11.66 23.07 16.88
C GLU A 528 10.54 23.91 16.27
N LYS A 529 10.52 24.09 14.92
CA LYS A 529 9.68 25.08 14.25
C LYS A 529 8.44 24.51 13.55
N ALA A 530 8.44 23.21 13.23
CA ALA A 530 7.35 22.64 12.45
C ALA A 530 6.02 22.57 13.22
N ALA A 531 6.04 22.44 14.54
CA ALA A 531 4.85 22.33 15.36
C ALA A 531 3.90 23.52 15.16
N ASP A 532 4.42 24.76 15.20
CA ASP A 532 3.61 25.97 15.00
C ASP A 532 2.99 26.03 13.60
N PHE A 533 3.74 25.59 12.58
CA PHE A 533 3.24 25.59 11.19
C PHE A 533 2.24 24.45 10.95
N LEU A 534 2.49 23.27 11.50
CA LEU A 534 1.65 22.09 11.31
C LEU A 534 0.39 22.12 12.18
N HIS A 535 0.36 22.94 13.23
CA HIS A 535 -0.82 23.06 14.09
C HIS A 535 -2.07 23.49 13.30
N GLY A 536 -3.19 22.80 13.56
CA GLY A 536 -4.46 22.99 12.85
C GLY A 536 -4.50 22.24 11.50
N THR A 537 -5.55 21.48 11.31
CA THR A 537 -5.71 20.57 10.15
C THR A 537 -6.85 20.97 9.20
N GLU A 538 -7.37 22.19 9.29
CA GLU A 538 -8.58 22.60 8.56
C GLU A 538 -8.34 23.07 7.10
N ALA A 539 -7.08 23.30 6.72
CA ALA A 539 -6.71 23.79 5.40
C ALA A 539 -5.45 23.11 4.87
N PRO A 540 -5.27 23.04 3.54
CA PRO A 540 -4.08 22.46 2.96
C PRO A 540 -2.82 23.26 3.32
N LYS A 541 -1.73 22.54 3.59
CA LYS A 541 -0.42 23.14 3.86
C LYS A 541 0.71 22.26 3.34
N LEU A 542 1.80 22.90 2.94
CA LEU A 542 3.01 22.20 2.47
C LEU A 542 4.22 22.63 3.29
N LEU A 543 4.91 21.65 3.88
CA LEU A 543 6.20 21.81 4.53
C LEU A 543 7.28 21.18 3.65
N GLU A 544 8.16 22.01 3.10
CA GLU A 544 9.39 21.56 2.46
C GLU A 544 10.50 21.46 3.50
N ILE A 545 11.14 20.28 3.59
CA ILE A 545 12.25 20.01 4.51
C ILE A 545 13.50 19.79 3.69
N ARG A 546 14.48 20.68 3.83
CA ARG A 546 15.76 20.59 3.12
C ARG A 546 16.70 19.64 3.81
N LEU A 547 17.20 18.69 3.05
CA LEU A 547 18.16 17.68 3.48
C LEU A 547 19.42 17.79 2.63
N GLU A 548 20.56 17.38 3.21
CA GLU A 548 21.80 17.26 2.46
C GLU A 548 21.71 16.16 1.39
N PRO A 549 22.23 16.34 0.17
CA PRO A 549 22.21 15.34 -0.91
C PRO A 549 22.88 14.01 -0.54
N GLY A 550 23.76 14.01 0.44
CA GLY A 550 24.42 12.82 1.00
C GLY A 550 23.64 12.10 2.10
N THR A 551 22.42 12.50 2.37
CA THR A 551 21.57 11.85 3.38
C THR A 551 21.04 10.53 2.84
N PHE A 552 21.45 9.41 3.45
CA PHE A 552 21.07 8.06 3.02
C PHE A 552 20.19 7.34 4.03
N ALA A 553 19.43 6.35 3.53
CA ALA A 553 18.53 5.56 4.37
C ALA A 553 19.30 4.48 5.15
N TYR A 554 19.17 4.52 6.46
CA TYR A 554 19.70 3.55 7.42
C TYR A 554 18.66 3.30 8.53
N PRO A 555 18.72 2.15 9.24
CA PRO A 555 19.64 1.01 9.03
C PRO A 555 19.38 0.26 7.71
N LYS A 556 20.42 -0.37 7.16
CA LYS A 556 20.39 -1.06 5.87
C LYS A 556 21.20 -2.36 5.90
N THR A 557 20.67 -3.44 5.37
CA THR A 557 21.39 -4.69 5.13
C THR A 557 22.30 -4.56 3.89
N CYS A 558 23.56 -4.93 3.99
CA CYS A 558 24.46 -5.04 2.85
C CYS A 558 24.23 -6.31 2.05
N LEU A 559 24.57 -6.27 0.76
CA LEU A 559 24.47 -7.44 -0.10
C LEU A 559 25.32 -8.59 0.45
N GLY A 560 24.68 -9.76 0.61
CA GLY A 560 25.36 -10.95 1.13
C GLY A 560 25.33 -11.14 2.65
N GLU A 561 24.92 -10.10 3.40
CA GLU A 561 24.72 -10.22 4.85
C GLU A 561 23.34 -10.81 5.20
N PRO A 562 23.23 -11.47 6.38
CA PRO A 562 21.93 -11.81 6.94
C PRO A 562 21.08 -10.55 7.18
N ILE A 563 19.76 -10.65 6.98
CA ILE A 563 18.88 -9.47 7.03
C ILE A 563 18.88 -8.74 8.39
N HIS A 564 19.27 -9.38 9.46
CA HIS A 564 19.38 -8.80 10.80
C HIS A 564 20.74 -8.12 11.08
N ASN A 565 21.74 -8.30 10.21
CA ASN A 565 23.04 -7.65 10.32
C ASN A 565 23.09 -6.41 9.43
N GLN A 566 22.64 -5.28 9.96
CA GLN A 566 22.44 -4.03 9.20
C GLN A 566 23.49 -2.97 9.56
N GLN A 567 23.86 -2.18 8.55
CA GLN A 567 24.69 -0.98 8.76
C GLN A 567 23.82 0.22 9.25
N PRO A 568 24.44 1.14 10.04
CA PRO A 568 25.73 1.01 10.73
C PRO A 568 25.69 -0.18 11.68
N TYR A 569 26.77 -0.99 11.68
CA TYR A 569 26.81 -2.17 12.54
C TYR A 569 26.76 -1.78 14.01
N ILE A 570 25.97 -2.54 14.79
CA ILE A 570 25.95 -2.39 16.25
C ILE A 570 27.28 -2.91 16.84
N PRO A 571 27.67 -2.47 18.05
CA PRO A 571 28.84 -3.00 18.73
C PRO A 571 28.79 -4.52 18.84
N LYS A 572 29.93 -5.17 18.60
CA LYS A 572 29.99 -6.63 18.51
C LYS A 572 29.55 -7.33 19.80
N ASP A 573 29.93 -6.77 20.95
CA ASP A 573 29.54 -7.29 22.27
C ASP A 573 28.02 -7.22 22.49
N VAL A 574 27.37 -6.15 22.02
CA VAL A 574 25.89 -6.05 22.06
C VAL A 574 25.27 -7.07 21.10
N TYR A 575 25.80 -7.19 19.88
CA TYR A 575 25.30 -8.17 18.90
C TYR A 575 25.41 -9.60 19.45
N ASP A 576 26.60 -9.98 19.93
CA ASP A 576 26.86 -11.33 20.47
C ASP A 576 25.93 -11.62 21.67
N ARG A 577 25.77 -10.66 22.61
CA ARG A 577 24.83 -10.78 23.74
C ARG A 577 23.38 -11.00 23.27
N LEU A 578 22.92 -10.23 22.31
CA LEU A 578 21.55 -10.40 21.78
C LEU A 578 21.39 -11.69 21.00
N MET A 579 22.47 -12.21 20.38
CA MET A 579 22.45 -13.51 19.71
C MET A 579 22.50 -14.68 20.70
N ASP A 580 22.93 -14.48 21.95
CA ASP A 580 22.94 -15.52 22.99
C ASP A 580 21.62 -15.61 23.77
N LEU A 581 20.74 -14.58 23.72
CA LEU A 581 19.37 -14.63 24.28
C LEU A 581 18.52 -15.71 23.57
#